data_408b40eb9c188f14788cf716c8ea572c
#
_entry.id   408b40eb9c188f14788cf716c8ea572c
#
_cell.length_a   1.000
_cell.length_b   1.000
_cell.length_c   1.000
_cell.angle_alpha   90.00
_cell.angle_beta   90.00
_cell.angle_gamma   90.00
#
_symmetry.space_group_name_H-M   'P 1'
#
loop_
_entity.id
_entity.type
_entity.pdbx_description
1 polymer ?
#
loop_
_entity_poly.entity_id
_entity_poly.type
_entity_poly.pdbx_seq_one_letter_code
_entity_poly.pdbx_strand_id
1 'polypeptide(L)'
;MTTALPVLAAANTNRHYERIGGHAALQQLVEAFYRAMDTRPDAATVRAMHEPDLSHTRAVLVSYLSEWMGGPRAYSAERGSPMLRRRHQPFDIDHAARDAWMACMRQALAECGVEPGLRAELDAAFLKIADFIRNTEHAGQRREHPGRPMEVAPHATPITHASSPDPLTSPNRSTP
;
A
#
# COMPACT_ATOMS: atom_id res chain seq x y z
N MET A 1 32.12 -32.10 15.54
CA MET A 1 32.10 -30.67 15.09
C MET A 1 31.10 -30.57 13.98
N THR A 2 29.87 -30.15 14.31
CA THR A 2 28.75 -30.06 13.35
C THR A 2 28.73 -28.63 12.84
N THR A 3 29.16 -28.46 11.59
CA THR A 3 29.12 -27.18 10.89
C THR A 3 27.70 -26.91 10.48
N ALA A 4 27.03 -25.98 11.17
CA ALA A 4 25.72 -25.47 10.77
C ALA A 4 25.89 -24.67 9.48
N LEU A 5 25.26 -25.11 8.40
CA LEU A 5 25.14 -24.35 7.16
C LEU A 5 24.30 -23.07 7.43
N PRO A 6 24.74 -21.90 6.96
CA PRO A 6 23.93 -20.70 7.07
C PRO A 6 22.67 -20.90 6.24
N VAL A 7 21.50 -20.74 6.89
CA VAL A 7 20.22 -20.59 6.19
C VAL A 7 20.34 -19.29 5.41
N LEU A 8 20.62 -19.38 4.12
CA LEU A 8 20.48 -18.29 3.18
C LEU A 8 18.97 -17.94 3.17
N ALA A 9 18.62 -16.87 3.87
CA ALA A 9 17.33 -16.21 3.68
C ALA A 9 17.19 -16.02 2.16
N ALA A 10 16.12 -16.57 1.59
CA ALA A 10 15.84 -16.43 0.16
C ALA A 10 15.90 -14.95 -0.19
N ALA A 11 16.98 -14.52 -0.83
CA ALA A 11 17.12 -13.17 -1.31
C ALA A 11 15.95 -12.92 -2.24
N ASN A 12 15.14 -11.90 -1.92
CA ASN A 12 14.10 -11.45 -2.84
C ASN A 12 14.78 -11.08 -4.14
N THR A 13 14.65 -11.94 -5.17
CA THR A 13 15.28 -11.76 -6.48
C THR A 13 14.66 -10.63 -7.28
N ASN A 14 13.58 -10.02 -6.77
CA ASN A 14 12.95 -8.86 -7.38
C ASN A 14 13.80 -7.60 -7.11
N ARG A 15 14.50 -7.12 -8.13
CA ARG A 15 15.38 -5.95 -8.06
C ARG A 15 14.75 -4.69 -8.64
N HIS A 16 13.45 -4.67 -8.84
CA HIS A 16 12.76 -3.51 -9.41
C HIS A 16 12.92 -2.25 -8.57
N TYR A 17 13.00 -2.40 -7.24
CA TYR A 17 13.20 -1.29 -6.32
C TYR A 17 14.51 -0.53 -6.56
N GLU A 18 15.62 -1.26 -6.75
CA GLU A 18 16.91 -0.65 -7.07
C GLU A 18 16.92 -0.04 -8.47
N ARG A 19 16.36 -0.79 -9.44
CA ARG A 19 16.33 -0.38 -10.86
C ARG A 19 15.48 0.88 -11.09
N ILE A 20 14.41 1.08 -10.33
CA ILE A 20 13.57 2.29 -10.44
C ILE A 20 14.22 3.50 -9.78
N GLY A 21 15.21 3.32 -8.90
CA GLY A 21 15.88 4.40 -8.18
C GLY A 21 15.49 4.51 -6.70
N GLY A 22 14.92 3.46 -6.12
CA GLY A 22 14.63 3.36 -4.68
C GLY A 22 13.46 4.24 -4.22
N HIS A 23 13.49 4.60 -2.93
CA HIS A 23 12.38 5.27 -2.26
C HIS A 23 12.01 6.63 -2.89
N ALA A 24 12.99 7.47 -3.22
CA ALA A 24 12.73 8.79 -3.78
C ALA A 24 12.04 8.70 -5.15
N ALA A 25 12.47 7.77 -6.00
CA ALA A 25 11.83 7.55 -7.30
C ALA A 25 10.40 7.01 -7.15
N LEU A 26 10.14 6.15 -6.14
CA LEU A 26 8.79 5.67 -5.85
C LEU A 26 7.87 6.78 -5.33
N GLN A 27 8.38 7.72 -4.53
CA GLN A 27 7.60 8.90 -4.15
C GLN A 27 7.19 9.72 -5.38
N GLN A 28 8.13 9.99 -6.29
CA GLN A 28 7.84 10.72 -7.54
C GLN A 28 6.84 9.96 -8.42
N LEU A 29 6.98 8.64 -8.53
CA LEU A 29 6.05 7.79 -9.28
C LEU A 29 4.63 7.88 -8.70
N VAL A 30 4.47 7.76 -7.39
CA VAL A 30 3.17 7.82 -6.72
C VAL A 30 2.55 9.22 -6.85
N GLU A 31 3.34 10.29 -6.75
CA GLU A 31 2.87 11.65 -7.02
C GLU A 31 2.38 11.83 -8.46
N ALA A 32 3.14 11.34 -9.43
CA ALA A 32 2.75 11.39 -10.85
C ALA A 32 1.49 10.56 -11.11
N PHE A 33 1.38 9.38 -10.47
CA PHE A 33 0.23 8.49 -10.58
C PHE A 33 -1.07 9.15 -10.08
N TYR A 34 -1.07 9.76 -8.89
CA TYR A 34 -2.27 10.42 -8.38
C TYR A 34 -2.58 11.72 -9.10
N ARG A 35 -1.55 12.45 -9.59
CA ARG A 35 -1.77 13.60 -10.48
C ARG A 35 -2.45 13.18 -11.79
N ALA A 36 -2.02 12.06 -12.38
CA ALA A 36 -2.68 11.51 -13.57
C ALA A 36 -4.14 11.11 -13.24
N MET A 37 -4.38 10.52 -12.09
CA MET A 37 -5.73 10.13 -11.65
C MET A 37 -6.64 11.35 -11.41
N ASP A 38 -6.10 12.46 -10.89
CA ASP A 38 -6.85 13.70 -10.68
C ASP A 38 -7.20 14.42 -12.01
N THR A 39 -6.41 14.21 -13.06
CA THR A 39 -6.52 15.01 -14.31
C THR A 39 -7.13 14.24 -15.48
N ARG A 40 -7.10 12.91 -15.46
CA ARG A 40 -7.61 12.08 -16.55
C ARG A 40 -9.13 11.91 -16.46
N PRO A 41 -9.91 12.23 -17.51
CA PRO A 41 -11.35 12.04 -17.50
C PRO A 41 -11.80 10.59 -17.33
N ASP A 42 -11.06 9.64 -17.92
CA ASP A 42 -11.32 8.20 -17.80
C ASP A 42 -11.02 7.62 -16.42
N ALA A 43 -10.28 8.33 -15.57
CA ALA A 43 -9.97 7.93 -14.20
C ALA A 43 -10.94 8.52 -13.15
N ALA A 44 -11.90 9.33 -13.52
CA ALA A 44 -12.80 10.03 -12.59
C ALA A 44 -13.53 9.05 -11.63
N THR A 45 -14.01 7.91 -12.14
CA THR A 45 -14.67 6.89 -11.32
C THR A 45 -13.71 6.26 -10.32
N VAL A 46 -12.48 5.94 -10.73
CA VAL A 46 -11.46 5.40 -9.83
C VAL A 46 -11.05 6.44 -8.79
N ARG A 47 -10.89 7.73 -9.21
CA ARG A 47 -10.59 8.83 -8.29
C ARG A 47 -11.66 9.01 -7.21
N ALA A 48 -12.93 8.86 -7.58
CA ALA A 48 -14.06 8.96 -6.65
C ALA A 48 -14.11 7.83 -5.60
N MET A 49 -13.37 6.74 -5.80
CA MET A 49 -13.22 5.66 -4.81
C MET A 49 -12.22 6.02 -3.70
N HIS A 50 -11.49 7.12 -3.82
CA HIS A 50 -10.48 7.57 -2.87
C HIS A 50 -10.97 8.78 -2.07
N GLU A 51 -10.36 9.00 -0.89
CA GLU A 51 -10.61 10.18 -0.08
C GLU A 51 -10.20 11.47 -0.82
N PRO A 52 -10.79 12.62 -0.46
CA PRO A 52 -10.35 13.92 -0.97
C PRO A 52 -8.87 14.19 -0.69
N ASP A 53 -8.43 13.95 0.55
CA ASP A 53 -7.01 14.04 0.95
C ASP A 53 -6.29 12.71 0.73
N LEU A 54 -5.41 12.68 -0.25
CA LEU A 54 -4.64 11.51 -0.64
C LEU A 54 -3.32 11.32 0.13
N SER A 55 -3.01 12.18 1.09
CA SER A 55 -1.70 12.19 1.78
C SER A 55 -1.39 10.84 2.39
N HIS A 56 -2.34 10.28 3.13
CA HIS A 56 -2.19 8.96 3.75
C HIS A 56 -2.10 7.84 2.71
N THR A 57 -2.99 7.83 1.74
CA THR A 57 -3.06 6.81 0.69
C THR A 57 -1.79 6.81 -0.17
N ARG A 58 -1.21 7.97 -0.47
CA ARG A 58 0.10 8.09 -1.14
C ARG A 58 1.21 7.44 -0.33
N ALA A 59 1.31 7.75 0.96
CA ALA A 59 2.32 7.15 1.84
C ALA A 59 2.20 5.61 1.91
N VAL A 60 0.97 5.11 2.01
CA VAL A 60 0.69 3.66 2.00
C VAL A 60 1.10 3.02 0.69
N LEU A 61 0.79 3.64 -0.45
CA LEU A 61 1.15 3.10 -1.76
C LEU A 61 2.67 3.09 -1.97
N VAL A 62 3.39 4.14 -1.55
CA VAL A 62 4.86 4.16 -1.59
C VAL A 62 5.45 3.02 -0.76
N SER A 63 4.97 2.82 0.47
CA SER A 63 5.43 1.75 1.34
C SER A 63 5.16 0.36 0.75
N TYR A 64 3.95 0.14 0.22
CA TYR A 64 3.57 -1.10 -0.44
C TYR A 64 4.41 -1.39 -1.68
N LEU A 65 4.55 -0.44 -2.60
CA LEU A 65 5.34 -0.60 -3.81
C LEU A 65 6.82 -0.82 -3.50
N SER A 66 7.36 -0.14 -2.48
CA SER A 66 8.74 -0.34 -2.02
C SER A 66 8.99 -1.82 -1.68
N GLU A 67 8.16 -2.40 -0.81
CA GLU A 67 8.30 -3.81 -0.42
C GLU A 67 8.01 -4.76 -1.58
N TRP A 68 6.95 -4.52 -2.35
CA TRP A 68 6.56 -5.35 -3.48
C TRP A 68 7.63 -5.41 -4.59
N MET A 69 8.36 -4.31 -4.80
CA MET A 69 9.46 -4.23 -5.75
C MET A 69 10.80 -4.79 -5.22
N GLY A 70 10.83 -5.34 -4.03
CA GLY A 70 12.03 -5.95 -3.45
C GLY A 70 12.85 -5.02 -2.54
N GLY A 71 12.32 -3.88 -2.19
CA GLY A 71 12.90 -2.96 -1.21
C GLY A 71 12.59 -3.34 0.25
N PRO A 72 12.75 -2.39 1.19
CA PRO A 72 12.52 -2.61 2.62
C PRO A 72 11.10 -3.08 2.93
N ARG A 73 10.97 -4.01 3.88
CA ARG A 73 9.70 -4.58 4.33
C ARG A 73 8.94 -3.68 5.31
N ALA A 74 8.81 -2.41 4.97
CA ALA A 74 8.17 -1.42 5.83
C ALA A 74 6.64 -1.60 5.87
N TYR A 75 6.02 -1.94 4.75
CA TYR A 75 4.57 -2.13 4.68
C TYR A 75 4.11 -3.30 5.56
N SER A 76 4.70 -4.48 5.39
CA SER A 76 4.28 -5.67 6.15
C SER A 76 4.65 -5.57 7.63
N ALA A 77 5.72 -4.87 7.99
CA ALA A 77 6.10 -4.63 9.37
C ALA A 77 5.08 -3.75 10.11
N GLU A 78 4.50 -2.74 9.44
CA GLU A 78 3.53 -1.83 10.03
C GLU A 78 2.09 -2.36 9.93
N ARG A 79 1.72 -2.96 8.79
CA ARG A 79 0.33 -3.24 8.39
C ARG A 79 0.01 -4.71 8.21
N GLY A 80 0.99 -5.59 8.35
CA GLY A 80 0.86 -7.01 8.09
C GLY A 80 0.68 -7.33 6.61
N SER A 81 0.03 -8.46 6.31
CA SER A 81 -0.22 -8.89 4.92
C SER A 81 -1.04 -7.86 4.14
N PRO A 82 -0.71 -7.59 2.87
CA PRO A 82 -1.40 -6.59 2.05
C PRO A 82 -2.90 -6.86 1.88
N MET A 83 -3.34 -8.12 1.86
CA MET A 83 -4.74 -8.52 1.73
C MET A 83 -5.48 -7.75 0.62
N LEU A 84 -4.83 -7.52 -0.52
CA LEU A 84 -5.29 -6.60 -1.57
C LEU A 84 -6.74 -6.83 -1.97
N ARG A 85 -7.13 -8.06 -2.31
CA ARG A 85 -8.50 -8.36 -2.72
C ARG A 85 -9.53 -8.02 -1.64
N ARG A 86 -9.22 -8.31 -0.36
CA ARG A 86 -10.10 -7.99 0.76
C ARG A 86 -10.26 -6.48 0.95
N ARG A 87 -9.16 -5.73 0.83
CA ARG A 87 -9.17 -4.26 1.01
C ARG A 87 -9.93 -3.56 -0.12
N HIS A 88 -9.95 -4.13 -1.33
CA HIS A 88 -10.65 -3.58 -2.48
C HIS A 88 -12.09 -4.11 -2.63
N GLN A 89 -12.51 -5.03 -1.76
CA GLN A 89 -13.86 -5.60 -1.82
C GLN A 89 -15.01 -4.58 -1.69
N PRO A 90 -14.88 -3.48 -0.93
CA PRO A 90 -15.95 -2.48 -0.83
C PRO A 90 -16.20 -1.67 -2.11
N PHE A 91 -15.29 -1.70 -3.08
CA PHE A 91 -15.35 -0.92 -4.31
C PHE A 91 -15.76 -1.78 -5.49
N ASP A 92 -16.54 -1.20 -6.42
CA ASP A 92 -16.88 -1.86 -7.67
C ASP A 92 -15.74 -1.68 -8.69
N ILE A 93 -14.87 -2.67 -8.75
CA ILE A 93 -13.70 -2.66 -9.64
C ILE A 93 -13.98 -3.58 -10.82
N ASP A 94 -14.44 -2.97 -11.91
CA ASP A 94 -14.68 -3.62 -13.19
C ASP A 94 -13.48 -3.48 -14.16
N HIS A 95 -13.67 -3.87 -15.40
CA HIS A 95 -12.65 -3.73 -16.44
C HIS A 95 -12.27 -2.27 -16.69
N ALA A 96 -13.25 -1.35 -16.70
CA ALA A 96 -13.00 0.06 -16.96
C ALA A 96 -12.19 0.70 -15.83
N ALA A 97 -12.51 0.39 -14.57
CA ALA A 97 -11.75 0.85 -13.40
C ALA A 97 -10.31 0.33 -13.42
N ARG A 98 -10.11 -0.97 -13.74
CA ARG A 98 -8.78 -1.55 -13.92
C ARG A 98 -8.00 -0.81 -15.01
N ASP A 99 -8.60 -0.62 -16.17
CA ASP A 99 -7.92 -0.01 -17.33
C ASP A 99 -7.57 1.46 -17.08
N ALA A 100 -8.46 2.21 -16.42
CA ALA A 100 -8.20 3.58 -16.00
C ALA A 100 -7.04 3.67 -15.00
N TRP A 101 -7.01 2.79 -13.99
CA TRP A 101 -5.89 2.69 -13.05
C TRP A 101 -4.57 2.41 -13.76
N MET A 102 -4.58 1.44 -14.68
CA MET A 102 -3.40 1.09 -15.48
C MET A 102 -2.96 2.24 -16.38
N ALA A 103 -3.89 2.99 -16.96
CA ALA A 103 -3.56 4.17 -17.77
C ALA A 103 -2.86 5.26 -16.95
N CYS A 104 -3.31 5.52 -15.71
CA CYS A 104 -2.64 6.43 -14.79
C CYS A 104 -1.23 5.96 -14.46
N MET A 105 -1.05 4.66 -14.17
CA MET A 105 0.26 4.11 -13.82
C MET A 105 1.22 4.14 -15.01
N ARG A 106 0.76 3.81 -16.22
CA ARG A 106 1.55 3.90 -17.45
C ARG A 106 2.02 5.33 -17.73
N GLN A 107 1.14 6.30 -17.56
CA GLN A 107 1.47 7.72 -17.69
C GLN A 107 2.54 8.12 -16.67
N ALA A 108 2.36 7.77 -15.40
CA ALA A 108 3.31 8.07 -14.33
C ALA A 108 4.70 7.45 -14.59
N LEU A 109 4.75 6.19 -14.98
CA LEU A 109 6.01 5.51 -15.33
C LEU A 109 6.74 6.20 -16.50
N ALA A 110 5.99 6.69 -17.49
CA ALA A 110 6.55 7.42 -18.62
C ALA A 110 7.06 8.81 -18.21
N GLU A 111 6.26 9.56 -17.43
CA GLU A 111 6.64 10.89 -16.93
C GLU A 111 7.88 10.86 -16.03
N CYS A 112 8.02 9.82 -15.22
CA CYS A 112 9.20 9.61 -14.36
C CYS A 112 10.42 9.10 -15.12
N GLY A 113 10.35 8.91 -16.44
CA GLY A 113 11.48 8.48 -17.26
C GLY A 113 11.96 7.06 -16.94
N VAL A 114 11.10 6.20 -16.43
CA VAL A 114 11.46 4.81 -16.12
C VAL A 114 11.93 4.10 -17.40
N GLU A 115 13.06 3.40 -17.30
CA GLU A 115 13.70 2.69 -18.42
C GLU A 115 12.69 1.76 -19.12
N PRO A 116 12.66 1.72 -20.49
CA PRO A 116 11.64 1.01 -21.25
C PRO A 116 11.47 -0.47 -20.88
N GLY A 117 12.56 -1.21 -20.64
CA GLY A 117 12.52 -2.61 -20.24
C GLY A 117 11.87 -2.79 -18.86
N LEU A 118 12.28 -2.00 -17.87
CA LEU A 118 11.67 -2.01 -16.54
C LEU A 118 10.20 -1.60 -16.60
N ARG A 119 9.87 -0.62 -17.42
CA ARG A 119 8.48 -0.18 -17.60
C ARG A 119 7.59 -1.29 -18.15
N ALA A 120 8.07 -2.06 -19.12
CA ALA A 120 7.33 -3.20 -19.67
C ALA A 120 7.14 -4.32 -18.63
N GLU A 121 8.18 -4.62 -17.85
CA GLU A 121 8.11 -5.60 -16.75
C GLU A 121 7.08 -5.17 -15.69
N LEU A 122 7.13 -3.91 -15.26
CA LEU A 122 6.22 -3.35 -14.27
C LEU A 122 4.77 -3.29 -14.79
N ASP A 123 4.57 -2.90 -16.06
CA ASP A 123 3.24 -2.89 -16.69
C ASP A 123 2.59 -4.28 -16.65
N ALA A 124 3.32 -5.30 -17.05
CA ALA A 124 2.83 -6.67 -17.04
C ALA A 124 2.53 -7.18 -15.61
N ALA A 125 3.36 -6.79 -14.63
CA ALA A 125 3.18 -7.18 -13.24
C ALA A 125 2.01 -6.44 -12.58
N PHE A 126 1.86 -5.13 -12.82
CA PHE A 126 0.74 -4.33 -12.34
C PHE A 126 -0.58 -4.82 -12.93
N LEU A 127 -0.61 -5.14 -14.23
CA LEU A 127 -1.82 -5.65 -14.86
C LEU A 127 -2.31 -6.95 -14.19
N LYS A 128 -1.42 -7.86 -13.83
CA LYS A 128 -1.77 -9.10 -13.11
C LYS A 128 -2.40 -8.80 -11.75
N ILE A 129 -1.86 -7.82 -11.01
CA ILE A 129 -2.41 -7.42 -9.71
C ILE A 129 -3.75 -6.72 -9.90
N ALA A 130 -3.85 -5.78 -10.82
CA ALA A 130 -5.05 -5.01 -11.08
C ALA A 130 -6.20 -5.94 -11.54
N ASP A 131 -5.90 -6.93 -12.36
CA ASP A 131 -6.89 -7.94 -12.77
C ASP A 131 -7.28 -8.88 -11.61
N PHE A 132 -6.33 -9.25 -10.75
CA PHE A 132 -6.60 -10.07 -9.57
C PHE A 132 -7.54 -9.38 -8.56
N ILE A 133 -7.45 -8.06 -8.39
CA ILE A 133 -8.33 -7.32 -7.48
C ILE A 133 -9.67 -6.94 -8.08
N ARG A 134 -9.84 -7.05 -9.38
CA ARG A 134 -11.13 -6.86 -10.06
C ARG A 134 -12.18 -7.80 -9.44
N ASN A 135 -13.38 -7.30 -9.18
CA ASN A 135 -14.39 -8.00 -8.39
C ASN A 135 -15.82 -7.88 -8.96
N THR A 136 -16.01 -7.20 -10.09
CA THR A 136 -17.26 -7.11 -10.82
C THR A 136 -17.03 -7.09 -12.33
N GLU A 137 -18.05 -7.48 -13.10
CA GLU A 137 -17.98 -7.43 -14.57
C GLU A 137 -18.37 -6.04 -15.10
N HIS A 138 -19.30 -5.34 -14.41
CA HIS A 138 -19.79 -4.02 -14.79
C HIS A 138 -19.97 -3.16 -13.55
N ALA A 139 -19.63 -1.87 -13.66
CA ALA A 139 -19.89 -0.89 -12.60
C ALA A 139 -21.41 -0.81 -12.31
N GLY A 140 -21.77 -0.80 -11.03
CA GLY A 140 -23.16 -0.71 -10.59
C GLY A 140 -23.92 -2.04 -10.49
N GLN A 141 -23.30 -3.19 -10.76
CA GLN A 141 -23.94 -4.50 -10.57
C GLN A 141 -23.98 -4.97 -9.11
N ARG A 142 -23.26 -4.34 -8.21
CA ARG A 142 -23.44 -4.58 -6.77
C ARG A 142 -24.67 -3.84 -6.28
N ARG A 143 -25.58 -4.59 -5.66
CA ARG A 143 -26.71 -4.03 -4.92
C ARG A 143 -26.19 -2.98 -3.93
N GLU A 144 -26.85 -1.84 -3.91
CA GLU A 144 -26.66 -0.67 -3.07
C GLU A 144 -26.05 -0.97 -1.70
N HIS A 145 -24.74 -0.81 -1.61
CA HIS A 145 -24.08 -0.43 -0.37
C HIS A 145 -23.56 0.98 -0.61
N PRO A 146 -24.03 1.98 0.17
CA PRO A 146 -23.53 3.34 0.04
C PRO A 146 -22.01 3.29 0.27
N GLY A 147 -21.26 3.74 -0.75
CA GLY A 147 -19.81 3.73 -0.73
C GLY A 147 -19.27 4.40 0.52
N ARG A 148 -18.71 3.63 1.42
CA ARG A 148 -17.82 4.19 2.43
C ARG A 148 -16.56 4.61 1.72
N PRO A 149 -16.11 5.85 1.87
CA PRO A 149 -14.78 6.24 1.43
C PRO A 149 -13.76 5.23 1.93
N MET A 150 -12.67 5.01 1.21
CA MET A 150 -11.61 4.08 1.61
C MET A 150 -11.01 4.56 2.93
N GLU A 151 -11.67 4.21 4.02
CA GLU A 151 -11.11 4.34 5.35
C GLU A 151 -10.01 3.30 5.44
N VAL A 152 -8.79 3.72 5.15
CA VAL A 152 -7.62 2.97 5.57
C VAL A 152 -7.76 2.84 7.07
N ALA A 153 -8.07 1.62 7.54
CA ALA A 153 -8.37 1.32 8.93
C ALA A 153 -7.51 2.17 9.87
N PRO A 154 -8.13 2.90 10.82
CA PRO A 154 -7.38 3.71 11.78
C PRO A 154 -6.37 2.79 12.47
N HIS A 155 -5.17 3.32 12.66
CA HIS A 155 -4.12 2.69 13.42
C HIS A 155 -4.70 2.08 14.69
N ALA A 156 -4.37 0.83 14.97
CA ALA A 156 -4.45 0.33 16.32
C ALA A 156 -3.65 1.34 17.18
N THR A 157 -4.34 2.09 18.00
CA THR A 157 -3.73 2.95 19.01
C THR A 157 -2.68 2.11 19.76
N PRO A 158 -1.45 2.60 19.92
CA PRO A 158 -0.50 1.90 20.77
C PRO A 158 -1.15 1.75 22.14
N ILE A 159 -1.23 0.52 22.62
CA ILE A 159 -1.66 0.22 23.99
C ILE A 159 -0.64 0.92 24.88
N THR A 160 -1.02 2.06 25.43
CA THR A 160 -0.27 2.74 26.48
C THR A 160 -0.30 1.77 27.65
N HIS A 161 0.81 1.10 27.92
CA HIS A 161 1.03 0.41 29.17
C HIS A 161 0.88 1.44 30.29
N ALA A 162 -0.29 1.44 30.93
CA ALA A 162 -0.46 2.10 32.19
C ALA A 162 0.51 1.46 33.17
N SER A 163 1.55 2.21 33.55
CA SER A 163 2.41 1.88 34.66
C SER A 163 1.57 1.69 35.90
N SER A 164 1.56 0.48 36.43
CA SER A 164 1.00 0.19 37.75
C SER A 164 1.71 1.05 38.80
N PRO A 165 0.99 1.68 39.72
CA PRO A 165 1.61 2.36 40.83
C PRO A 165 2.20 1.34 41.79
N ASP A 166 3.46 1.58 42.19
CA ASP A 166 4.20 0.86 43.19
C ASP A 166 3.48 0.90 44.55
N PRO A 167 3.21 -0.23 45.24
CA PRO A 167 2.65 -0.23 46.58
C PRO A 167 3.74 -0.39 47.62
N LEU A 168 4.51 0.65 47.93
CA LEU A 168 5.37 0.67 49.12
C LEU A 168 5.58 2.10 49.62
N THR A 169 4.65 2.56 50.45
CA THR A 169 5.00 3.51 51.52
C THR A 169 4.03 3.32 52.67
N SER A 170 4.35 2.44 53.59
CA SER A 170 3.70 2.38 54.89
C SER A 170 4.34 3.44 55.80
N PRO A 171 3.56 4.31 56.47
CA PRO A 171 4.11 5.18 57.49
C PRO A 171 4.32 4.43 58.81
N ASN A 172 5.54 4.47 59.30
CA ASN A 172 5.94 4.04 60.62
C ASN A 172 5.24 4.89 61.70
N ARG A 173 4.43 4.28 62.55
CA ARG A 173 3.91 4.87 63.80
C ARG A 173 4.81 4.44 64.93
N SER A 174 5.62 5.39 65.37
CA SER A 174 6.20 5.35 66.72
C SER A 174 5.35 6.10 67.71
N THR A 175 5.01 5.49 68.81
CA THR A 175 4.54 6.13 70.09
C THR A 175 4.75 5.19 71.24
N PRO A 176 4.86 5.65 72.45
CA PRO A 176 5.92 6.31 73.13
C PRO A 176 6.74 5.34 74.00
#